data_192710fa37e955ba40455ff203421729
#
_entry.id   192710fa37e955ba40455ff203421729
#
_cell.length_a   1.000
_cell.length_b   1.000
_cell.length_c   1.000
_cell.angle_alpha   90.00
_cell.angle_beta   90.00
_cell.angle_gamma   90.00
#
_symmetry.space_group_name_H-M   'P 1'
#
loop_
_entity.id
_entity.type
_entity.pdbx_description
1 polymer ?
#
loop_
_entity_poly.entity_id
_entity_poly.type
_entity_poly.pdbx_seq_one_letter_code
_entity_poly.pdbx_strand_id
1 'polypeptide(L)'
;MKNTIIFLLLMILMGLASGCQSEIKEVPADFNLTYQWDSGSLPPQYHYSYTIQLDAQGNGQFTHQSGYEGEGAPPPWVIDFQVEQEKMQQLYELIVDTNMIRSNWAEGDLLLGAQYRAAQITDQGRVYHIPSDASLREADRNAVSIVYEQIERLVPQAIWEEMNRRQEEYENPTTTSS
;
A
#
# COMPACT_ATOMS: atom_id res chain seq x y z
N MET A 1 34.92 -13.98 51.29
CA MET A 1 33.49 -13.65 51.14
C MET A 1 33.18 -12.37 50.35
N LYS A 2 33.93 -11.26 50.50
CA LYS A 2 33.68 -10.02 49.70
C LYS A 2 33.86 -10.20 48.18
N ASN A 3 34.85 -10.95 47.74
CA ASN A 3 35.14 -11.15 46.31
C ASN A 3 34.12 -12.06 45.59
N THR A 4 33.45 -12.98 46.29
CA THR A 4 32.43 -13.85 45.75
C THR A 4 31.12 -13.10 45.46
N ILE A 5 30.82 -12.10 46.29
CA ILE A 5 29.61 -11.27 46.09
C ILE A 5 29.78 -10.32 44.90
N ILE A 6 31.00 -9.80 44.68
CA ILE A 6 31.28 -8.92 43.52
C ILE A 6 31.19 -9.70 42.21
N PHE A 7 31.66 -10.99 42.18
CA PHE A 7 31.55 -11.84 41.00
C PHE A 7 30.11 -12.21 40.67
N LEU A 8 29.26 -12.44 41.69
CA LEU A 8 27.85 -12.71 41.51
C LEU A 8 27.08 -11.50 40.98
N LEU A 9 27.41 -10.29 41.47
CA LEU A 9 26.80 -9.03 40.99
C LEU A 9 27.18 -8.75 39.51
N LEU A 10 28.40 -9.01 39.12
CA LEU A 10 28.88 -8.85 37.73
C LEU A 10 28.18 -9.79 36.75
N MET A 11 27.93 -11.05 37.17
CA MET A 11 27.19 -12.02 36.36
C MET A 11 25.72 -11.62 36.16
N ILE A 12 25.08 -11.01 37.14
CA ILE A 12 23.70 -10.52 37.03
C ILE A 12 23.59 -9.31 36.10
N LEU A 13 24.62 -8.44 36.08
CA LEU A 13 24.62 -7.26 35.18
C LEU A 13 24.81 -7.65 33.70
N MET A 14 25.51 -8.74 33.39
CA MET A 14 25.67 -9.24 32.02
C MET A 14 24.41 -9.93 31.46
N GLY A 15 23.49 -10.40 32.30
CA GLY A 15 22.24 -11.03 31.89
C GLY A 15 21.13 -10.08 31.43
N LEU A 16 21.26 -8.76 31.71
CA LEU A 16 20.22 -7.77 31.39
C LEU A 16 20.41 -7.08 30.02
N ALA A 17 21.46 -7.42 29.28
CA ALA A 17 21.72 -6.91 27.93
C ALA A 17 21.07 -7.74 26.81
N SER A 18 20.08 -8.61 27.12
CA SER A 18 19.20 -9.18 26.11
C SER A 18 18.27 -8.08 25.62
N GLY A 19 18.83 -7.13 24.83
CA GLY A 19 18.04 -6.14 24.13
C GLY A 19 16.98 -6.87 23.32
N CYS A 20 15.74 -6.39 23.37
CA CYS A 20 14.73 -6.74 22.41
C CYS A 20 15.29 -6.44 21.01
N GLN A 21 15.91 -7.43 20.37
CA GLN A 21 16.06 -7.42 18.93
C GLN A 21 14.63 -7.54 18.41
N SER A 22 14.08 -6.44 17.90
CA SER A 22 12.90 -6.52 17.05
C SER A 22 13.27 -7.50 15.95
N GLU A 23 12.58 -8.64 15.92
CA GLU A 23 12.73 -9.64 14.87
C GLU A 23 12.40 -8.95 13.55
N ILE A 24 13.41 -8.78 12.70
CA ILE A 24 13.24 -8.22 11.36
C ILE A 24 12.38 -9.22 10.60
N LYS A 25 11.17 -8.86 10.30
CA LYS A 25 10.22 -9.71 9.55
C LYS A 25 10.58 -9.59 8.08
N GLU A 26 11.33 -10.56 7.55
CA GLU A 26 11.69 -10.59 6.13
C GLU A 26 10.46 -10.64 5.24
N VAL A 27 10.51 -9.94 4.10
CA VAL A 27 9.46 -10.00 3.08
C VAL A 27 9.37 -11.41 2.53
N PRO A 28 8.24 -12.13 2.64
CA PRO A 28 8.09 -13.48 2.09
C PRO A 28 8.29 -13.49 0.57
N ALA A 29 8.88 -14.58 0.05
CA ALA A 29 9.18 -14.70 -1.38
C ALA A 29 7.94 -14.68 -2.29
N ASP A 30 6.77 -15.02 -1.75
CA ASP A 30 5.48 -15.02 -2.43
C ASP A 30 4.66 -13.74 -2.14
N PHE A 31 5.26 -12.76 -1.44
CA PHE A 31 4.58 -11.49 -1.18
C PHE A 31 4.18 -10.83 -2.49
N ASN A 32 2.92 -10.48 -2.57
CA ASN A 32 2.36 -9.70 -3.66
C ASN A 32 1.29 -8.76 -3.09
N LEU A 33 1.32 -7.51 -3.50
CA LEU A 33 0.37 -6.49 -3.11
C LEU A 33 -0.27 -5.91 -4.35
N THR A 34 -1.60 -5.83 -4.36
CA THR A 34 -2.38 -5.06 -5.33
C THR A 34 -3.17 -4.01 -4.57
N TYR A 35 -2.87 -2.76 -4.82
CA TYR A 35 -3.59 -1.61 -4.29
C TYR A 35 -4.41 -0.97 -5.39
N GLN A 36 -5.64 -0.59 -5.08
CA GLN A 36 -6.57 0.07 -6.00
C GLN A 36 -7.06 1.38 -5.40
N TRP A 37 -7.13 2.38 -6.24
CA TRP A 37 -7.72 3.67 -5.97
C TRP A 37 -8.73 4.03 -7.05
N ASP A 38 -9.84 4.65 -6.66
CA ASP A 38 -10.91 5.08 -7.56
C ASP A 38 -11.47 6.42 -7.08
N SER A 39 -11.70 7.33 -8.03
CA SER A 39 -12.20 8.68 -7.74
C SER A 39 -13.65 8.73 -7.26
N GLY A 40 -14.34 7.58 -7.25
CA GLY A 40 -15.76 7.49 -6.90
C GLY A 40 -16.69 7.88 -8.05
N SER A 41 -17.93 8.15 -7.72
CA SER A 41 -18.98 8.42 -8.71
C SER A 41 -18.89 9.86 -9.25
N LEU A 42 -17.93 10.12 -10.12
CA LEU A 42 -17.80 11.37 -10.87
C LEU A 42 -18.40 11.24 -12.28
N PRO A 43 -18.73 12.35 -12.96
CA PRO A 43 -19.02 12.29 -14.39
C PRO A 43 -17.88 11.65 -15.18
N PRO A 44 -18.17 10.91 -16.27
CA PRO A 44 -17.16 10.08 -16.97
C PRO A 44 -15.87 10.82 -17.34
N GLN A 45 -15.95 12.08 -17.72
CA GLN A 45 -14.77 12.88 -18.09
C GLN A 45 -13.84 13.22 -16.91
N TYR A 46 -14.34 13.15 -15.67
CA TYR A 46 -13.57 13.43 -14.45
C TYR A 46 -13.27 12.18 -13.64
N HIS A 47 -13.87 11.04 -14.03
CA HIS A 47 -13.61 9.76 -13.38
C HIS A 47 -12.25 9.23 -13.80
N TYR A 48 -11.50 8.68 -12.85
CA TYR A 48 -10.32 7.90 -13.11
C TYR A 48 -10.03 6.93 -11.95
N SER A 49 -9.27 5.92 -12.26
CA SER A 49 -8.79 4.97 -11.27
C SER A 49 -7.34 4.59 -11.55
N TYR A 50 -6.67 4.07 -10.56
CA TYR A 50 -5.35 3.46 -10.74
C TYR A 50 -5.14 2.25 -9.85
N THR A 51 -4.22 1.39 -10.30
CA THR A 51 -3.79 0.20 -9.58
C THR A 51 -2.28 0.22 -9.45
N ILE A 52 -1.77 -0.11 -8.26
CA ILE A 52 -0.35 -0.31 -7.99
C ILE A 52 -0.17 -1.78 -7.61
N GLN A 53 0.68 -2.50 -8.34
CA GLN A 53 1.07 -3.86 -8.02
C GLN A 53 2.54 -3.87 -7.60
N LEU A 54 2.87 -4.61 -6.55
CA LEU A 54 4.23 -4.78 -6.03
C LEU A 54 4.47 -6.24 -5.70
N ASP A 55 5.61 -6.79 -6.12
CA ASP A 55 6.06 -8.12 -5.71
C ASP A 55 7.16 -8.08 -4.65
N ALA A 56 7.54 -9.25 -4.13
CA ALA A 56 8.59 -9.40 -3.12
C ALA A 56 9.97 -8.87 -3.56
N GLN A 57 10.23 -8.81 -4.86
CA GLN A 57 11.48 -8.33 -5.46
C GLN A 57 11.48 -6.83 -5.67
N GLY A 58 10.36 -6.14 -5.35
CA GLY A 58 10.18 -4.72 -5.56
C GLY A 58 9.85 -4.35 -7.01
N ASN A 59 9.54 -5.34 -7.87
CA ASN A 59 8.98 -5.00 -9.18
C ASN A 59 7.60 -4.41 -8.98
N GLY A 60 7.41 -3.20 -9.51
CA GLY A 60 6.17 -2.45 -9.45
C GLY A 60 5.55 -2.26 -10.82
N GLN A 61 4.23 -2.29 -10.87
CA GLN A 61 3.46 -1.90 -12.05
C GLN A 61 2.38 -0.90 -11.63
N PHE A 62 2.31 0.20 -12.35
CA PHE A 62 1.28 1.21 -12.21
C PHE A 62 0.37 1.18 -13.41
N THR A 63 -0.94 1.08 -13.19
CA THR A 63 -1.96 1.11 -14.24
C THR A 63 -2.91 2.26 -13.96
N HIS A 64 -3.12 3.15 -14.91
CA HIS A 64 -4.07 4.26 -14.85
C HIS A 64 -5.15 4.11 -15.90
N GLN A 65 -6.40 4.30 -15.51
CA GLN A 65 -7.57 4.32 -16.38
C GLN A 65 -8.27 5.67 -16.26
N SER A 66 -8.33 6.43 -17.36
CA SER A 66 -9.19 7.61 -17.48
C SER A 66 -10.60 7.19 -17.87
N GLY A 67 -11.60 7.76 -17.23
CA GLY A 67 -13.01 7.39 -17.43
C GLY A 67 -13.36 6.03 -16.82
N TYR A 68 -14.62 5.64 -17.00
CA TYR A 68 -15.07 4.31 -16.63
C TYR A 68 -14.64 3.27 -17.67
N GLU A 69 -14.28 2.07 -17.20
CA GLU A 69 -14.03 0.95 -18.11
C GLU A 69 -15.26 0.66 -18.97
N GLY A 70 -15.05 0.40 -20.26
CA GLY A 70 -16.12 0.03 -21.18
C GLY A 70 -15.92 0.54 -22.59
N GLU A 71 -16.99 0.44 -23.40
CA GLU A 71 -16.97 0.88 -24.79
C GLU A 71 -16.76 2.40 -24.88
N GLY A 72 -15.72 2.81 -25.60
CA GLY A 72 -15.33 4.21 -25.78
C GLY A 72 -14.35 4.74 -24.73
N ALA A 73 -13.99 3.96 -23.71
CA ALA A 73 -12.91 4.34 -22.80
C ALA A 73 -11.54 4.28 -23.52
N PRO A 74 -10.60 5.19 -23.18
CA PRO A 74 -9.24 5.05 -23.66
C PRO A 74 -8.60 3.77 -23.08
N PRO A 75 -7.61 3.17 -23.76
CA PRO A 75 -6.89 2.05 -23.21
C PRO A 75 -6.16 2.46 -21.92
N PRO A 76 -6.05 1.57 -20.92
CA PRO A 76 -5.31 1.87 -19.71
C PRO A 76 -3.84 2.16 -20.03
N TRP A 77 -3.27 3.12 -19.32
CA TRP A 77 -1.84 3.39 -19.36
C TRP A 77 -1.13 2.57 -18.30
N VAL A 78 -0.19 1.74 -18.73
CA VAL A 78 0.57 0.82 -17.88
C VAL A 78 2.05 1.18 -17.94
N ILE A 79 2.70 1.25 -16.79
CA ILE A 79 4.15 1.47 -16.67
C ILE A 79 4.72 0.64 -15.53
N ASP A 80 5.86 0.03 -15.78
CA ASP A 80 6.63 -0.70 -14.77
C ASP A 80 7.63 0.22 -14.07
N PHE A 81 7.91 -0.05 -12.79
CA PHE A 81 8.91 0.66 -12.00
C PHE A 81 9.58 -0.29 -11.01
N GLN A 82 10.63 0.19 -10.32
CA GLN A 82 11.36 -0.61 -9.35
C GLN A 82 11.38 0.10 -8.00
N VAL A 83 11.12 -0.64 -6.93
CA VAL A 83 11.23 -0.22 -5.54
C VAL A 83 12.48 -0.84 -4.92
N GLU A 84 13.24 -0.05 -4.18
CA GLU A 84 14.42 -0.53 -3.45
C GLU A 84 14.00 -1.53 -2.34
N GLN A 85 14.80 -2.60 -2.14
CA GLN A 85 14.48 -3.66 -1.17
C GLN A 85 14.32 -3.12 0.26
N GLU A 86 15.07 -2.11 0.64
CA GLU A 86 14.91 -1.46 1.95
C GLU A 86 13.52 -0.85 2.13
N LYS A 87 12.99 -0.21 1.08
CA LYS A 87 11.64 0.38 1.09
C LYS A 87 10.56 -0.69 1.08
N MET A 88 10.78 -1.80 0.37
CA MET A 88 9.88 -2.96 0.41
C MET A 88 9.83 -3.57 1.81
N GLN A 89 10.98 -3.69 2.48
CA GLN A 89 11.08 -4.17 3.84
C GLN A 89 10.30 -3.26 4.81
N GLN A 90 10.48 -1.94 4.71
CA GLN A 90 9.76 -0.95 5.52
C GLN A 90 8.25 -1.01 5.29
N LEU A 91 7.80 -1.18 4.03
CA LEU A 91 6.38 -1.36 3.72
C LEU A 91 5.83 -2.65 4.36
N TYR A 92 6.55 -3.76 4.23
CA TYR A 92 6.12 -5.04 4.80
C TYR A 92 6.03 -4.99 6.33
N GLU A 93 7.02 -4.42 7.00
CA GLU A 93 6.98 -4.19 8.45
C GLU A 93 5.77 -3.35 8.86
N LEU A 94 5.49 -2.26 8.14
CA LEU A 94 4.34 -1.42 8.39
C LEU A 94 3.01 -2.19 8.22
N ILE A 95 2.88 -3.01 7.18
CA ILE A 95 1.72 -3.88 6.93
C ILE A 95 1.49 -4.84 8.10
N VAL A 96 2.56 -5.47 8.61
CA VAL A 96 2.48 -6.41 9.74
C VAL A 96 2.17 -5.67 11.04
N ASP A 97 2.84 -4.55 11.31
CA ASP A 97 2.67 -3.77 12.56
C ASP A 97 1.29 -3.11 12.65
N THR A 98 0.70 -2.75 11.53
CA THR A 98 -0.69 -2.26 11.44
C THR A 98 -1.72 -3.39 11.40
N ASN A 99 -1.28 -4.66 11.47
CA ASN A 99 -2.13 -5.83 11.44
C ASN A 99 -3.05 -5.89 10.19
N MET A 100 -2.51 -5.53 9.03
CA MET A 100 -3.27 -5.61 7.77
C MET A 100 -3.44 -7.03 7.25
N ILE A 101 -2.55 -7.96 7.64
CA ILE A 101 -2.62 -9.39 7.31
C ILE A 101 -3.62 -10.08 8.21
N ARG A 102 -4.92 -9.83 7.96
CA ARG A 102 -6.04 -10.43 8.71
C ARG A 102 -7.29 -10.53 7.84
N SER A 103 -8.25 -11.37 8.22
CA SER A 103 -9.51 -11.59 7.50
C SER A 103 -10.76 -11.08 8.23
N ASN A 104 -10.63 -10.58 9.46
CA ASN A 104 -11.74 -10.18 10.31
C ASN A 104 -11.91 -8.66 10.39
N TRP A 105 -12.03 -8.02 9.25
CA TRP A 105 -12.28 -6.58 9.17
C TRP A 105 -13.70 -6.25 9.66
N ALA A 106 -13.80 -5.20 10.48
CA ALA A 106 -15.09 -4.68 10.90
C ALA A 106 -15.50 -3.56 9.93
N GLU A 107 -16.42 -3.89 9.03
CA GLU A 107 -16.96 -2.93 8.09
C GLU A 107 -18.03 -2.04 8.76
N GLY A 108 -18.09 -0.79 8.34
CA GLY A 108 -19.12 0.18 8.69
C GLY A 108 -20.07 0.39 7.51
N ASP A 109 -20.80 1.49 7.54
CA ASP A 109 -21.69 1.87 6.44
C ASP A 109 -20.87 2.32 5.22
N LEU A 110 -21.22 1.80 4.03
CA LEU A 110 -20.61 2.20 2.78
C LEU A 110 -21.06 3.61 2.40
N LEU A 111 -20.12 4.52 2.20
CA LEU A 111 -20.38 5.85 1.67
C LEU A 111 -20.51 5.78 0.15
N LEU A 112 -21.75 5.76 -0.35
CA LEU A 112 -22.02 5.70 -1.79
C LEU A 112 -21.45 6.92 -2.51
N GLY A 113 -20.71 6.65 -3.59
CA GLY A 113 -20.14 7.69 -4.46
C GLY A 113 -18.87 8.33 -3.95
N ALA A 114 -18.36 7.94 -2.79
CA ALA A 114 -17.07 8.40 -2.28
C ALA A 114 -15.90 7.82 -3.06
N GLN A 115 -14.79 8.54 -3.05
CA GLN A 115 -13.48 7.98 -3.38
C GLN A 115 -13.23 6.72 -2.55
N TYR A 116 -12.64 5.70 -3.17
CA TYR A 116 -12.39 4.45 -2.48
C TYR A 116 -10.97 3.94 -2.69
N ARG A 117 -10.42 3.30 -1.68
CA ARG A 117 -9.11 2.64 -1.70
C ARG A 117 -9.26 1.25 -1.12
N ALA A 118 -8.70 0.26 -1.76
CA ALA A 118 -8.70 -1.11 -1.27
C ALA A 118 -7.37 -1.80 -1.62
N ALA A 119 -7.06 -2.89 -0.94
CA ALA A 119 -5.89 -3.68 -1.28
C ALA A 119 -6.14 -5.18 -1.15
N GLN A 120 -5.32 -5.95 -1.87
CA GLN A 120 -5.17 -7.37 -1.72
C GLN A 120 -3.71 -7.67 -1.45
N ILE A 121 -3.43 -8.51 -0.46
CA ILE A 121 -2.08 -8.93 -0.10
C ILE A 121 -2.02 -10.45 -0.14
N THR A 122 -1.04 -10.99 -0.85
CA THR A 122 -0.63 -12.38 -0.73
C THR A 122 0.56 -12.45 0.21
N ASP A 123 0.49 -13.30 1.23
CA ASP A 123 1.51 -13.48 2.23
C ASP A 123 1.51 -14.95 2.71
N GLN A 124 2.65 -15.62 2.62
CA GLN A 124 2.85 -17.00 3.05
C GLN A 124 1.76 -17.97 2.52
N GLY A 125 1.46 -17.88 1.24
CA GLY A 125 0.47 -18.71 0.55
C GLY A 125 -0.99 -18.38 0.84
N ARG A 126 -1.27 -17.27 1.54
CA ARG A 126 -2.63 -16.80 1.83
C ARG A 126 -2.91 -15.47 1.17
N VAL A 127 -4.16 -15.28 0.79
CA VAL A 127 -4.65 -14.01 0.23
C VAL A 127 -5.53 -13.30 1.26
N TYR A 128 -5.20 -12.05 1.52
CA TYR A 128 -5.92 -11.16 2.43
C TYR A 128 -6.53 -10.02 1.64
N HIS A 129 -7.82 -9.80 1.81
CA HIS A 129 -8.53 -8.67 1.22
C HIS A 129 -8.75 -7.61 2.29
N ILE A 130 -8.24 -6.42 2.03
CA ILE A 130 -8.46 -5.24 2.85
C ILE A 130 -9.62 -4.47 2.21
N PRO A 131 -10.77 -4.36 2.90
CA PRO A 131 -11.93 -3.69 2.37
C PRO A 131 -11.65 -2.21 2.06
N SER A 132 -12.56 -1.59 1.34
CA SER A 132 -12.51 -0.15 1.10
C SER A 132 -12.36 0.64 2.40
N ASP A 133 -11.39 1.54 2.45
CA ASP A 133 -11.19 2.42 3.60
C ASP A 133 -12.45 3.26 3.90
N ALA A 134 -13.27 3.57 2.88
CA ALA A 134 -14.55 4.23 3.04
C ALA A 134 -15.57 3.39 3.84
N SER A 135 -15.45 2.05 3.83
CA SER A 135 -16.32 1.14 4.59
C SER A 135 -15.77 0.74 5.96
N LEU A 136 -14.52 1.08 6.28
CA LEU A 136 -13.90 0.70 7.55
C LEU A 136 -14.32 1.61 8.70
N ARG A 137 -14.35 1.05 9.91
CA ARG A 137 -14.49 1.83 11.15
C ARG A 137 -13.27 2.74 11.34
N GLU A 138 -13.45 3.86 12.01
CA GLU A 138 -12.43 4.90 12.18
C GLU A 138 -11.07 4.37 12.66
N ALA A 139 -11.07 3.48 13.67
CA ALA A 139 -9.82 2.92 14.20
C ALA A 139 -9.03 2.11 13.16
N ASP A 140 -9.70 1.29 12.35
CA ASP A 140 -9.08 0.52 11.28
C ASP A 140 -8.72 1.41 10.09
N ARG A 141 -9.55 2.39 9.76
CA ARG A 141 -9.32 3.34 8.66
C ARG A 141 -8.02 4.10 8.82
N ASN A 142 -7.72 4.60 10.01
CA ASN A 142 -6.48 5.34 10.27
C ASN A 142 -5.24 4.47 10.03
N ALA A 143 -5.24 3.23 10.51
CA ALA A 143 -4.14 2.30 10.31
C ALA A 143 -3.95 1.95 8.82
N VAL A 144 -5.05 1.66 8.11
CA VAL A 144 -5.04 1.34 6.68
C VAL A 144 -4.60 2.54 5.84
N SER A 145 -5.05 3.76 6.17
CA SER A 145 -4.65 4.98 5.46
C SER A 145 -3.14 5.22 5.49
N ILE A 146 -2.48 4.97 6.62
CA ILE A 146 -1.02 5.12 6.73
C ILE A 146 -0.30 4.16 5.77
N VAL A 147 -0.77 2.92 5.65
CA VAL A 147 -0.18 1.94 4.73
C VAL A 147 -0.45 2.35 3.27
N TYR A 148 -1.67 2.78 2.94
CA TYR A 148 -2.02 3.22 1.59
C TYR A 148 -1.18 4.42 1.14
N GLU A 149 -1.00 5.41 2.01
CA GLU A 149 -0.10 6.53 1.73
C GLU A 149 1.35 6.08 1.52
N GLN A 150 1.81 5.07 2.27
CA GLN A 150 3.16 4.53 2.07
C GLN A 150 3.29 3.81 0.72
N ILE A 151 2.27 3.04 0.29
CA ILE A 151 2.25 2.41 -1.03
C ILE A 151 2.35 3.47 -2.13
N GLU A 152 1.55 4.53 -2.06
CA GLU A 152 1.55 5.61 -3.03
C GLU A 152 2.92 6.34 -3.10
N ARG A 153 3.60 6.51 -1.97
CA ARG A 153 4.95 7.11 -1.91
C ARG A 153 6.04 6.27 -2.55
N LEU A 154 5.82 4.96 -2.76
CA LEU A 154 6.77 4.09 -3.45
C LEU A 154 6.76 4.30 -4.97
N VAL A 155 5.68 4.83 -5.52
CA VAL A 155 5.58 5.14 -6.94
C VAL A 155 6.43 6.39 -7.25
N PRO A 156 7.32 6.33 -8.25
CA PRO A 156 8.12 7.48 -8.65
C PRO A 156 7.29 8.71 -9.00
N GLN A 157 7.74 9.89 -8.57
CA GLN A 157 7.05 11.16 -8.80
C GLN A 157 6.74 11.42 -10.29
N ALA A 158 7.65 11.04 -11.20
CA ALA A 158 7.45 11.18 -12.64
C ALA A 158 6.24 10.40 -13.18
N ILE A 159 5.88 9.28 -12.54
CA ILE A 159 4.68 8.50 -12.90
C ILE A 159 3.41 9.29 -12.53
N TRP A 160 3.37 9.89 -11.35
CA TRP A 160 2.26 10.74 -10.92
C TRP A 160 2.09 11.97 -11.81
N GLU A 161 3.18 12.63 -12.21
CA GLU A 161 3.18 13.77 -13.12
C GLU A 161 2.62 13.38 -14.49
N GLU A 162 3.03 12.25 -15.03
CA GLU A 162 2.52 11.74 -16.30
C GLU A 162 1.05 11.30 -16.22
N MET A 163 0.64 10.65 -15.10
CA MET A 163 -0.75 10.31 -14.86
C MET A 163 -1.64 11.56 -14.86
N ASN A 164 -1.25 12.59 -14.11
CA ASN A 164 -2.00 13.84 -14.04
C ASN A 164 -2.12 14.52 -15.42
N ARG A 165 -1.02 14.55 -16.19
CA ARG A 165 -1.03 15.09 -17.55
C ARG A 165 -2.02 14.35 -18.46
N ARG A 166 -2.04 13.01 -18.39
CA ARG A 166 -2.97 12.18 -19.17
C ARG A 166 -4.42 12.41 -18.77
N GLN A 167 -4.67 12.55 -17.48
CA GLN A 167 -6.02 12.84 -16.98
C GLN A 167 -6.48 14.22 -17.42
N GLU A 168 -5.62 15.25 -17.33
CA GLU A 168 -5.93 16.62 -17.83
C GLU A 168 -6.22 16.64 -19.33
N GLU A 169 -5.48 15.87 -20.14
CA GLU A 169 -5.73 15.74 -21.58
C GLU A 169 -7.06 15.03 -21.87
N TYR A 170 -7.43 14.05 -21.06
CA TYR A 170 -8.72 13.37 -21.18
C TYR A 170 -9.89 14.28 -20.79
N GLU A 171 -9.75 15.06 -19.73
CA GLU A 171 -10.76 16.03 -19.26
C GLU A 171 -10.97 17.18 -20.25
N ASN A 172 -9.88 17.60 -20.91
CA ASN A 172 -9.89 18.75 -21.81
C ASN A 172 -9.39 18.35 -23.21
N PRO A 173 -10.11 17.51 -23.94
CA PRO A 173 -9.68 17.10 -25.28
C PRO A 173 -9.60 18.36 -26.15
N THR A 174 -8.35 18.77 -26.48
CA THR A 174 -8.15 19.84 -27.46
C THR A 174 -8.83 19.41 -28.75
N THR A 175 -9.86 20.14 -29.14
CA THR A 175 -10.52 19.94 -30.43
C THR A 175 -9.49 20.21 -31.52
N THR A 176 -8.78 19.18 -31.92
CA THR A 176 -7.97 19.22 -33.14
C THR A 176 -8.96 19.24 -34.29
N SER A 177 -9.45 20.47 -34.61
CA SER A 177 -10.24 20.73 -35.79
C SER A 177 -9.40 20.41 -37.01
N SER A 178 -9.73 19.32 -37.67
CA SER A 178 -9.27 18.94 -39.01
C SER A 178 -9.76 19.94 -40.03
#